data_c4bdeb26a917a74eacc13d5ef22b850b
#
_entry.id   c4bdeb26a917a74eacc13d5ef22b850b
#
_cell.length_a   1.000
_cell.length_b   1.000
_cell.length_c   1.000
_cell.angle_alpha   90.00
_cell.angle_beta   90.00
_cell.angle_gamma   90.00
#
_symmetry.space_group_name_H-M   'P 1'
#
loop_
_entity.id
_entity.type
_entity.pdbx_description
1 polymer ?
#
loop_
_entity_poly.entity_id
_entity_poly.type
_entity_poly.pdbx_seq_one_letter_code
_entity_poly.pdbx_strand_id
1 'polypeptide(L)'
;MASSRKAAISFIFLTLLIDVTGLGLIIPVIPELIESLTGGTISDASRWGGWLTFAYATMQFLFAPVIGNLSDKWGRRPVLLGSLLGFGVDYIFLSLAPTIGWLFVGRLIAGITGASFTTASAYIADISTAENRAQNFGMIGAAFGLGFIIGPVTGGFLGTFGPRIPFVVAAGLSLLNALYGFFVLPESLPKEQRRPFEWRRANPLGSLLHLRKHPAISGLVFSLILVYIAAHAVQSNWTFFTIEKFGWSEKMIGVSLGVVGLLTAVVQGGLIRYINPRLGNERSVYVGLGLYGLGLLLFAFASQSWMMFLFLVPYCLGGIAGPGLQSIISGNVPPNEQGELQGALTSLMSATSIIGPPLMTNLFAYFTSAKAPVQFAGAPFLLGALLMVGSSFIAYHTLHSRIKLKA
;
A
#
# COMPACT_ATOMS: atom_id res chain seq x y z
N MET A 1 -25.65 4.41 -23.86
CA MET A 1 -24.40 4.97 -23.28
C MET A 1 -24.36 4.98 -21.75
N ALA A 2 -25.40 5.46 -21.03
CA ALA A 2 -25.39 5.49 -19.54
C ALA A 2 -25.32 4.11 -18.87
N SER A 3 -25.99 3.10 -19.43
CA SER A 3 -25.97 1.71 -18.93
C SER A 3 -24.56 1.08 -19.08
N SER A 4 -23.88 1.30 -20.19
CA SER A 4 -22.52 0.82 -20.45
C SER A 4 -21.49 1.46 -19.54
N ARG A 5 -21.63 2.76 -19.19
CA ARG A 5 -20.73 3.45 -18.24
C ARG A 5 -20.89 2.93 -16.80
N LYS A 6 -22.13 2.68 -16.36
CA LYS A 6 -22.38 2.10 -15.04
C LYS A 6 -21.78 0.70 -14.91
N ALA A 7 -21.96 -0.14 -15.95
CA ALA A 7 -21.35 -1.47 -16.00
C ALA A 7 -19.83 -1.43 -15.95
N ALA A 8 -19.19 -0.49 -16.63
CA ALA A 8 -17.75 -0.31 -16.63
C ALA A 8 -17.22 0.12 -15.24
N ILE A 9 -17.92 1.05 -14.55
CA ILE A 9 -17.53 1.48 -13.19
C ILE A 9 -17.66 0.32 -12.20
N SER A 10 -18.76 -0.42 -12.24
CA SER A 10 -18.96 -1.57 -11.37
C SER A 10 -17.92 -2.67 -11.64
N PHE A 11 -17.54 -2.88 -12.90
CA PHE A 11 -16.48 -3.80 -13.27
C PHE A 11 -15.12 -3.37 -12.68
N ILE A 12 -14.73 -2.10 -12.85
CA ILE A 12 -13.46 -1.60 -12.31
C ILE A 12 -13.43 -1.69 -10.78
N PHE A 13 -14.55 -1.37 -10.11
CA PHE A 13 -14.66 -1.55 -8.67
C PHE A 13 -14.43 -3.01 -8.25
N LEU A 14 -15.11 -3.95 -8.92
CA LEU A 14 -14.97 -5.38 -8.63
C LEU A 14 -13.56 -5.87 -8.93
N THR A 15 -12.96 -5.42 -10.04
CA THR A 15 -11.58 -5.74 -10.40
C THR A 15 -10.60 -5.32 -9.31
N LEU A 16 -10.67 -4.06 -8.86
CA LEU A 16 -9.79 -3.57 -7.80
C LEU A 16 -10.06 -4.25 -6.46
N LEU A 17 -11.32 -4.54 -6.15
CA LEU A 17 -11.68 -5.29 -4.95
C LEU A 17 -11.04 -6.69 -4.96
N ILE A 18 -11.12 -7.42 -6.09
CA ILE A 18 -10.53 -8.75 -6.23
C ILE A 18 -9.01 -8.67 -6.16
N ASP A 19 -8.37 -7.70 -6.84
CA ASP A 19 -6.91 -7.52 -6.81
C ASP A 19 -6.41 -7.28 -5.40
N VAL A 20 -7.04 -6.34 -4.67
CA VAL A 20 -6.63 -6.02 -3.28
C VAL A 20 -6.95 -7.19 -2.33
N THR A 21 -8.07 -7.88 -2.55
CA THR A 21 -8.39 -9.11 -1.80
C THR A 21 -7.32 -10.17 -2.04
N GLY A 22 -6.89 -10.38 -3.29
CA GLY A 22 -5.81 -11.31 -3.64
C GLY A 22 -4.50 -10.99 -2.92
N LEU A 23 -4.11 -9.71 -2.88
CA LEU A 23 -2.96 -9.25 -2.10
C LEU A 23 -3.13 -9.52 -0.60
N GLY A 24 -4.32 -9.30 -0.07
CA GLY A 24 -4.64 -9.54 1.33
C GLY A 24 -4.65 -11.01 1.72
N LEU A 25 -5.12 -11.90 0.82
CA LEU A 25 -5.19 -13.35 1.03
C LEU A 25 -3.84 -13.98 1.42
N ILE A 26 -2.75 -13.49 0.83
CA ILE A 26 -1.44 -14.09 1.00
C ILE A 26 -0.70 -13.59 2.25
N ILE A 27 -1.06 -12.44 2.80
CA ILE A 27 -0.33 -11.81 3.93
C ILE A 27 -0.22 -12.75 5.14
N PRO A 28 -1.28 -13.41 5.63
CA PRO A 28 -1.20 -14.26 6.81
C PRO A 28 -0.32 -15.50 6.64
N VAL A 29 -0.19 -16.02 5.41
CA VAL A 29 0.45 -17.31 5.12
C VAL A 29 1.88 -17.21 4.57
N ILE A 30 2.34 -15.99 4.25
CA ILE A 30 3.71 -15.77 3.73
C ILE A 30 4.80 -16.30 4.68
N PRO A 31 4.76 -16.06 6.01
CA PRO A 31 5.80 -16.57 6.90
C PRO A 31 5.94 -18.08 6.85
N GLU A 32 4.83 -18.80 7.01
CA GLU A 32 4.82 -20.26 7.00
C GLU A 32 5.28 -20.84 5.65
N LEU A 33 4.87 -20.23 4.53
CA LEU A 33 5.34 -20.63 3.22
C LEU A 33 6.85 -20.46 3.10
N ILE A 34 7.42 -19.33 3.54
CA ILE A 34 8.86 -19.09 3.47
C ILE A 34 9.62 -20.06 4.38
N GLU A 35 9.17 -20.28 5.62
CA GLU A 35 9.76 -21.26 6.53
C GLU A 35 9.77 -22.66 5.93
N SER A 36 8.66 -23.09 5.32
CA SER A 36 8.55 -24.40 4.67
C SER A 36 9.51 -24.58 3.49
N LEU A 37 9.84 -23.50 2.78
CA LEU A 37 10.74 -23.51 1.62
C LEU A 37 12.22 -23.40 1.99
N THR A 38 12.52 -22.75 3.11
CA THR A 38 13.91 -22.45 3.53
C THR A 38 14.41 -23.34 4.65
N GLY A 39 13.50 -23.98 5.41
CA GLY A 39 13.82 -24.69 6.65
C GLY A 39 14.35 -23.78 7.75
N GLY A 40 14.21 -22.46 7.59
CA GLY A 40 14.71 -21.45 8.51
C GLY A 40 13.72 -21.11 9.61
N THR A 41 14.08 -20.11 10.43
CA THR A 41 13.27 -19.55 11.51
C THR A 41 12.37 -18.41 10.99
N ILE A 42 11.44 -17.96 11.83
CA ILE A 42 10.61 -16.78 11.54
C ILE A 42 11.47 -15.51 11.30
N SER A 43 12.63 -15.43 11.96
CA SER A 43 13.63 -14.39 11.74
C SER A 43 14.18 -14.43 10.31
N ASP A 44 14.52 -15.62 9.80
CA ASP A 44 14.98 -15.81 8.42
C ASP A 44 13.84 -15.54 7.44
N ALA A 45 12.63 -16.01 7.75
CA ALA A 45 11.44 -15.78 6.93
C ALA A 45 11.14 -14.29 6.78
N SER A 46 11.28 -13.51 7.84
CA SER A 46 11.07 -12.05 7.78
C SER A 46 12.07 -11.37 6.85
N ARG A 47 13.34 -11.77 6.90
CA ARG A 47 14.39 -11.25 5.99
C ARG A 47 14.05 -11.54 4.53
N TRP A 48 13.67 -12.79 4.22
CA TRP A 48 13.26 -13.16 2.87
C TRP A 48 12.00 -12.41 2.43
N GLY A 49 11.01 -12.26 3.31
CA GLY A 49 9.78 -11.49 3.07
C GLY A 49 10.06 -10.04 2.68
N GLY A 50 11.02 -9.39 3.35
CA GLY A 50 11.49 -8.05 3.02
C GLY A 50 12.10 -7.96 1.63
N TRP A 51 12.97 -8.92 1.26
CA TRP A 51 13.59 -8.96 -0.07
C TRP A 51 12.59 -9.30 -1.18
N LEU A 52 11.60 -10.16 -0.93
CA LEU A 52 10.51 -10.44 -1.86
C LEU A 52 9.67 -9.18 -2.12
N THR A 53 9.38 -8.42 -1.08
CA THR A 53 8.66 -7.13 -1.20
C THR A 53 9.50 -6.10 -1.94
N PHE A 54 10.81 -6.04 -1.67
CA PHE A 54 11.75 -5.19 -2.41
C PHE A 54 11.74 -5.50 -3.92
N ALA A 55 11.82 -6.79 -4.29
CA ALA A 55 11.81 -7.20 -5.69
C ALA A 55 10.51 -6.75 -6.39
N TYR A 56 9.36 -7.00 -5.76
CA TYR A 56 8.06 -6.54 -6.25
C TYR A 56 8.00 -5.02 -6.40
N ALA A 57 8.31 -4.28 -5.33
CA ALA A 57 8.20 -2.82 -5.32
C ALA A 57 9.16 -2.15 -6.32
N THR A 58 10.37 -2.71 -6.48
CA THR A 58 11.34 -2.22 -7.46
C THR A 58 10.82 -2.37 -8.88
N MET A 59 10.31 -3.56 -9.23
CA MET A 59 9.74 -3.78 -10.56
C MET A 59 8.51 -2.92 -10.79
N GLN A 60 7.62 -2.79 -9.79
CA GLN A 60 6.46 -1.93 -9.89
C GLN A 60 6.85 -0.46 -10.11
N PHE A 61 7.83 0.05 -9.36
CA PHE A 61 8.33 1.42 -9.52
C PHE A 61 8.89 1.69 -10.92
N LEU A 62 9.69 0.75 -11.45
CA LEU A 62 10.30 0.89 -12.77
C LEU A 62 9.29 0.75 -13.90
N PHE A 63 8.36 -0.20 -13.79
CA PHE A 63 7.46 -0.56 -14.87
C PHE A 63 6.09 0.12 -14.82
N ALA A 64 5.65 0.69 -13.70
CA ALA A 64 4.36 1.39 -13.63
C ALA A 64 4.24 2.54 -14.66
N PRO A 65 5.25 3.42 -14.87
CA PRO A 65 5.19 4.43 -15.92
C PRO A 65 5.24 3.83 -17.33
N VAL A 66 5.96 2.72 -17.52
CA VAL A 66 6.02 1.99 -18.82
C VAL A 66 4.64 1.44 -19.16
N ILE A 67 4.01 0.73 -18.21
CA ILE A 67 2.68 0.15 -18.39
C ILE A 67 1.62 1.24 -18.59
N GLY A 68 1.71 2.34 -17.83
CA GLY A 68 0.85 3.51 -18.02
C GLY A 68 0.94 4.06 -19.45
N ASN A 69 2.14 4.24 -19.97
CA ASN A 69 2.41 4.72 -21.32
C ASN A 69 1.96 3.69 -22.39
N LEU A 70 2.12 2.38 -22.13
CA LEU A 70 1.57 1.33 -22.99
C LEU A 70 0.04 1.38 -23.04
N SER A 71 -0.61 1.69 -21.90
CA SER A 71 -2.06 1.82 -21.85
C SER A 71 -2.57 3.06 -22.63
N ASP A 72 -1.76 4.11 -22.74
CA ASP A 72 -2.06 5.26 -23.60
C ASP A 72 -1.93 4.92 -25.08
N LYS A 73 -1.04 3.99 -25.43
CA LYS A 73 -0.80 3.57 -26.82
C LYS A 73 -1.77 2.50 -27.31
N TRP A 74 -1.98 1.46 -26.52
CA TRP A 74 -2.77 0.28 -26.95
C TRP A 74 -4.22 0.34 -26.52
N GLY A 75 -4.55 1.22 -25.57
CA GLY A 75 -5.84 1.31 -24.90
C GLY A 75 -5.79 0.76 -23.48
N ARG A 76 -6.74 1.16 -22.65
CA ARG A 76 -6.81 0.78 -21.23
C ARG A 76 -7.15 -0.69 -21.05
N ARG A 77 -8.13 -1.17 -21.80
CA ARG A 77 -8.67 -2.53 -21.69
C ARG A 77 -7.62 -3.63 -21.87
N PRO A 78 -6.83 -3.70 -22.97
CA PRO A 78 -5.86 -4.77 -23.15
C PRO A 78 -4.76 -4.78 -22.09
N VAL A 79 -4.33 -3.60 -21.62
CA VAL A 79 -3.30 -3.49 -20.59
C VAL A 79 -3.85 -3.91 -19.23
N LEU A 80 -5.08 -3.53 -18.87
CA LEU A 80 -5.72 -3.96 -17.63
C LEU A 80 -5.92 -5.49 -17.61
N LEU A 81 -6.42 -6.07 -18.70
CA LEU A 81 -6.57 -7.53 -18.81
C LEU A 81 -5.22 -8.26 -18.75
N GLY A 82 -4.19 -7.72 -19.40
CA GLY A 82 -2.82 -8.23 -19.32
C GLY A 82 -2.27 -8.22 -17.88
N SER A 83 -2.54 -7.16 -17.12
CA SER A 83 -2.16 -7.07 -15.69
C SER A 83 -2.86 -8.13 -14.84
N LEU A 84 -4.18 -8.33 -15.05
CA LEU A 84 -4.94 -9.37 -14.33
C LEU A 84 -4.43 -10.78 -14.63
N LEU A 85 -4.14 -11.07 -15.91
CA LEU A 85 -3.52 -12.34 -16.31
C LEU A 85 -2.14 -12.51 -15.66
N GLY A 86 -1.34 -11.45 -15.64
CA GLY A 86 -0.02 -11.45 -14.98
C GLY A 86 -0.08 -11.77 -13.49
N PHE A 87 -1.05 -11.21 -12.76
CA PHE A 87 -1.30 -11.57 -11.36
C PHE A 87 -1.77 -13.02 -11.21
N GLY A 88 -2.66 -13.49 -12.08
CA GLY A 88 -3.08 -14.89 -12.08
C GLY A 88 -1.90 -15.84 -12.26
N VAL A 89 -1.01 -15.55 -13.20
CA VAL A 89 0.23 -16.31 -13.44
C VAL A 89 1.16 -16.24 -12.23
N ASP A 90 1.37 -15.06 -11.64
CA ASP A 90 2.18 -14.90 -10.44
C ASP A 90 1.67 -15.78 -9.29
N TYR A 91 0.38 -15.73 -8.99
CA TYR A 91 -0.19 -16.55 -7.92
C TYR A 91 -0.07 -18.06 -8.19
N ILE A 92 -0.14 -18.51 -9.45
CA ILE A 92 0.16 -19.90 -9.81
C ILE A 92 1.63 -20.21 -9.50
N PHE A 93 2.55 -19.34 -9.91
CA PHE A 93 3.98 -19.49 -9.60
C PHE A 93 4.23 -19.63 -8.09
N LEU A 94 3.60 -18.75 -7.30
CA LEU A 94 3.74 -18.77 -5.84
C LEU A 94 3.14 -20.03 -5.21
N SER A 95 1.99 -20.49 -5.71
CA SER A 95 1.32 -21.71 -5.19
C SER A 95 2.14 -22.97 -5.46
N LEU A 96 2.84 -23.02 -6.59
CA LEU A 96 3.63 -24.18 -7.03
C LEU A 96 5.12 -24.06 -6.70
N ALA A 97 5.56 -22.94 -6.12
CA ALA A 97 6.97 -22.65 -5.88
C ALA A 97 7.67 -23.77 -5.08
N PRO A 98 8.70 -24.44 -5.64
CA PRO A 98 9.47 -25.45 -4.93
C PRO A 98 10.60 -24.86 -4.09
N THR A 99 11.01 -23.62 -4.35
CA THR A 99 12.10 -22.93 -3.66
C THR A 99 11.82 -21.44 -3.53
N ILE A 100 12.56 -20.78 -2.64
CA ILE A 100 12.49 -19.33 -2.44
C ILE A 100 12.81 -18.54 -3.73
N GLY A 101 13.68 -19.04 -4.59
CA GLY A 101 14.00 -18.43 -5.88
C GLY A 101 12.80 -18.31 -6.81
N TRP A 102 11.90 -19.30 -6.80
CA TRP A 102 10.64 -19.23 -7.55
C TRP A 102 9.71 -18.13 -7.02
N LEU A 103 9.67 -17.92 -5.70
CA LEU A 103 8.93 -16.79 -5.14
C LEU A 103 9.47 -15.45 -5.65
N PHE A 104 10.80 -15.31 -5.78
CA PHE A 104 11.40 -14.10 -6.37
C PHE A 104 10.97 -13.90 -7.81
N VAL A 105 11.00 -14.95 -8.64
CA VAL A 105 10.53 -14.86 -10.04
C VAL A 105 9.07 -14.40 -10.09
N GLY A 106 8.20 -14.99 -9.27
CA GLY A 106 6.80 -14.56 -9.15
C GLY A 106 6.71 -13.08 -8.77
N ARG A 107 7.43 -12.64 -7.73
CA ARG A 107 7.41 -11.23 -7.30
C ARG A 107 7.91 -10.25 -8.37
N LEU A 108 8.88 -10.64 -9.18
CA LEU A 108 9.33 -9.84 -10.34
C LEU A 108 8.22 -9.72 -11.38
N ILE A 109 7.56 -10.84 -11.73
CA ILE A 109 6.44 -10.85 -12.68
C ILE A 109 5.30 -9.96 -12.16
N ALA A 110 4.89 -10.15 -10.91
CA ALA A 110 3.85 -9.35 -10.28
C ALA A 110 4.19 -7.86 -10.26
N GLY A 111 5.44 -7.50 -9.97
CA GLY A 111 5.88 -6.10 -9.99
C GLY A 111 5.80 -5.48 -11.38
N ILE A 112 6.21 -6.22 -12.43
CA ILE A 112 6.10 -5.76 -13.81
C ILE A 112 4.62 -5.59 -14.22
N THR A 113 3.77 -6.56 -13.88
CA THR A 113 2.36 -6.57 -14.28
C THR A 113 1.45 -5.77 -13.32
N GLY A 114 1.95 -5.37 -12.16
CA GLY A 114 1.23 -4.72 -11.05
C GLY A 114 0.67 -3.32 -11.32
N ALA A 115 0.56 -2.93 -12.60
CA ALA A 115 0.03 -1.63 -13.01
C ALA A 115 -1.50 -1.62 -13.17
N SER A 116 -2.22 -2.65 -12.73
CA SER A 116 -3.69 -2.71 -12.77
C SER A 116 -4.31 -1.47 -12.12
N PHE A 117 -3.79 -1.06 -10.96
CA PHE A 117 -4.25 0.12 -10.26
C PHE A 117 -4.07 1.43 -11.05
N THR A 118 -2.90 1.62 -11.66
CA THR A 118 -2.60 2.82 -12.46
C THR A 118 -3.50 2.88 -13.70
N THR A 119 -3.65 1.74 -14.39
CA THR A 119 -4.50 1.64 -15.58
C THR A 119 -5.98 1.76 -15.23
N ALA A 120 -6.44 1.19 -14.11
CA ALA A 120 -7.81 1.33 -13.62
C ALA A 120 -8.15 2.79 -13.24
N SER A 121 -7.20 3.49 -12.60
CA SER A 121 -7.34 4.92 -12.28
C SER A 121 -7.47 5.77 -13.55
N ALA A 122 -6.64 5.49 -14.58
CA ALA A 122 -6.74 6.15 -15.87
C ALA A 122 -8.07 5.83 -16.58
N TYR A 123 -8.51 4.57 -16.54
CA TYR A 123 -9.80 4.16 -17.09
C TYR A 123 -10.97 4.92 -16.44
N ILE A 124 -10.97 5.03 -15.09
CA ILE A 124 -11.98 5.82 -14.35
C ILE A 124 -11.93 7.29 -14.75
N ALA A 125 -10.72 7.86 -14.92
CA ALA A 125 -10.59 9.24 -15.38
C ALA A 125 -11.23 9.45 -16.77
N ASP A 126 -11.02 8.50 -17.71
CA ASP A 126 -11.53 8.57 -19.07
C ASP A 126 -13.07 8.53 -19.13
N ILE A 127 -13.74 7.76 -18.26
CA ILE A 127 -15.20 7.60 -18.26
C ILE A 127 -15.93 8.58 -17.32
N SER A 128 -15.19 9.35 -16.51
CA SER A 128 -15.77 10.28 -15.54
C SER A 128 -15.99 11.67 -16.12
N THR A 129 -17.11 12.30 -15.73
CA THR A 129 -17.36 13.73 -15.97
C THR A 129 -16.82 14.55 -14.78
N ALA A 130 -16.75 15.87 -14.92
CA ALA A 130 -16.29 16.75 -13.83
C ALA A 130 -17.14 16.56 -12.57
N GLU A 131 -18.47 16.35 -12.71
CA GLU A 131 -19.42 16.25 -11.63
C GLU A 131 -19.29 14.94 -10.83
N ASN A 132 -18.97 13.82 -11.48
CA ASN A 132 -18.95 12.49 -10.85
C ASN A 132 -17.54 11.94 -10.61
N ARG A 133 -16.52 12.67 -11.05
CA ARG A 133 -15.12 12.23 -10.97
C ARG A 133 -14.67 11.90 -9.54
N ALA A 134 -14.96 12.79 -8.60
CA ALA A 134 -14.61 12.58 -7.19
C ALA A 134 -15.30 11.34 -6.61
N GLN A 135 -16.57 11.11 -6.94
CA GLN A 135 -17.32 9.93 -6.52
C GLN A 135 -16.72 8.64 -7.10
N ASN A 136 -16.40 8.62 -8.38
CA ASN A 136 -15.85 7.45 -9.06
C ASN A 136 -14.45 7.10 -8.53
N PHE A 137 -13.59 8.11 -8.25
CA PHE A 137 -12.31 7.87 -7.59
C PHE A 137 -12.47 7.40 -6.14
N GLY A 138 -13.51 7.87 -5.44
CA GLY A 138 -13.84 7.39 -4.09
C GLY A 138 -14.16 5.88 -4.06
N MET A 139 -14.69 5.32 -5.13
CA MET A 139 -14.93 3.87 -5.25
C MET A 139 -13.63 3.07 -5.28
N ILE A 140 -12.54 3.61 -5.84
CA ILE A 140 -11.22 2.98 -5.78
C ILE A 140 -10.80 2.81 -4.31
N GLY A 141 -10.90 3.87 -3.51
CA GLY A 141 -10.59 3.80 -2.08
C GLY A 141 -11.48 2.81 -1.32
N ALA A 142 -12.77 2.73 -1.66
CA ALA A 142 -13.69 1.76 -1.08
C ALA A 142 -13.32 0.31 -1.44
N ALA A 143 -12.93 0.05 -2.69
CA ALA A 143 -12.45 -1.27 -3.12
C ALA A 143 -11.18 -1.69 -2.36
N PHE A 144 -10.23 -0.75 -2.18
CA PHE A 144 -9.04 -0.97 -1.35
C PHE A 144 -9.40 -1.31 0.09
N GLY A 145 -10.24 -0.48 0.73
CA GLY A 145 -10.64 -0.69 2.13
C GLY A 145 -11.32 -2.04 2.34
N LEU A 146 -12.29 -2.39 1.50
CA LEU A 146 -13.00 -3.66 1.57
C LEU A 146 -12.08 -4.84 1.27
N GLY A 147 -11.23 -4.75 0.25
CA GLY A 147 -10.27 -5.80 -0.11
C GLY A 147 -9.28 -6.09 1.01
N PHE A 148 -8.79 -5.05 1.69
CA PHE A 148 -7.92 -5.18 2.87
C PHE A 148 -8.61 -5.71 4.12
N ILE A 149 -9.94 -5.69 4.19
CA ILE A 149 -10.70 -6.37 5.24
C ILE A 149 -10.93 -7.84 4.86
N ILE A 150 -11.48 -8.06 3.66
CA ILE A 150 -11.89 -9.39 3.19
C ILE A 150 -10.68 -10.29 2.97
N GLY A 151 -9.62 -9.77 2.35
CA GLY A 151 -8.44 -10.53 1.94
C GLY A 151 -7.76 -11.25 3.11
N PRO A 152 -7.23 -10.55 4.11
CA PRO A 152 -6.55 -11.18 5.23
C PRO A 152 -7.43 -12.11 6.07
N VAL A 153 -8.69 -11.75 6.29
CA VAL A 153 -9.64 -12.60 7.03
C VAL A 153 -9.85 -13.92 6.29
N THR A 154 -10.13 -13.84 4.98
CA THR A 154 -10.32 -15.03 4.14
C THR A 154 -9.01 -15.81 4.00
N GLY A 155 -7.88 -15.10 3.83
CA GLY A 155 -6.55 -15.70 3.71
C GLY A 155 -6.13 -16.46 4.97
N GLY A 156 -6.35 -15.88 6.14
CA GLY A 156 -6.10 -16.56 7.41
C GLY A 156 -6.97 -17.77 7.64
N PHE A 157 -8.23 -17.74 7.18
CA PHE A 157 -9.10 -18.92 7.21
C PHE A 157 -8.64 -20.00 6.22
N LEU A 158 -8.33 -19.62 4.99
CA LEU A 158 -7.85 -20.57 3.96
C LEU A 158 -6.48 -21.14 4.31
N GLY A 159 -5.64 -20.39 5.01
CA GLY A 159 -4.32 -20.83 5.49
C GLY A 159 -4.40 -22.07 6.39
N THR A 160 -5.48 -22.21 7.16
CA THR A 160 -5.69 -23.41 8.01
C THR A 160 -5.76 -24.73 7.22
N PHE A 161 -6.01 -24.67 5.91
CA PHE A 161 -5.99 -25.81 5.00
C PHE A 161 -4.63 -26.02 4.33
N GLY A 162 -3.67 -25.14 4.61
CA GLY A 162 -2.29 -25.13 4.11
C GLY A 162 -1.87 -23.81 3.51
N PRO A 163 -0.57 -23.42 3.64
CA PRO A 163 -0.07 -22.10 3.28
C PRO A 163 -0.14 -21.80 1.78
N ARG A 164 -0.34 -22.79 0.93
CA ARG A 164 -0.46 -22.64 -0.53
C ARG A 164 -1.88 -22.39 -1.02
N ILE A 165 -2.90 -22.75 -0.23
CA ILE A 165 -4.31 -22.65 -0.62
C ILE A 165 -4.74 -21.21 -0.91
N PRO A 166 -4.36 -20.18 -0.11
CA PRO A 166 -4.69 -18.79 -0.42
C PRO A 166 -4.17 -18.34 -1.78
N PHE A 167 -2.98 -18.80 -2.20
CA PHE A 167 -2.42 -18.48 -3.53
C PHE A 167 -3.22 -19.10 -4.67
N VAL A 168 -3.66 -20.37 -4.51
CA VAL A 168 -4.51 -21.04 -5.51
C VAL A 168 -5.83 -20.28 -5.67
N VAL A 169 -6.45 -19.87 -4.56
CA VAL A 169 -7.70 -19.11 -4.58
C VAL A 169 -7.48 -17.73 -5.22
N ALA A 170 -6.39 -17.04 -4.87
CA ALA A 170 -6.04 -15.74 -5.48
C ALA A 170 -5.80 -15.88 -6.99
N ALA A 171 -5.12 -16.94 -7.44
CA ALA A 171 -4.93 -17.23 -8.86
C ALA A 171 -6.28 -17.43 -9.57
N GLY A 172 -7.16 -18.25 -9.01
CA GLY A 172 -8.51 -18.47 -9.54
C GLY A 172 -9.31 -17.19 -9.64
N LEU A 173 -9.32 -16.36 -8.60
CA LEU A 173 -10.03 -15.08 -8.58
C LEU A 173 -9.48 -14.10 -9.65
N SER A 174 -8.15 -13.97 -9.78
CA SER A 174 -7.53 -13.09 -10.78
C SER A 174 -7.82 -13.55 -12.19
N LEU A 175 -7.74 -14.85 -12.48
CA LEU A 175 -8.02 -15.41 -13.81
C LEU A 175 -9.51 -15.31 -14.15
N LEU A 176 -10.41 -15.58 -13.21
CA LEU A 176 -11.85 -15.39 -13.42
C LEU A 176 -12.19 -13.93 -13.66
N ASN A 177 -11.52 -12.99 -12.93
CA ASN A 177 -11.70 -11.56 -13.14
C ASN A 177 -11.19 -11.11 -14.52
N ALA A 178 -10.06 -11.66 -14.98
CA ALA A 178 -9.55 -11.41 -16.33
C ALA A 178 -10.53 -11.93 -17.40
N LEU A 179 -11.06 -13.13 -17.20
CA LEU A 179 -12.04 -13.73 -18.11
C LEU A 179 -13.34 -12.91 -18.14
N TYR A 180 -13.86 -12.52 -16.96
CA TYR A 180 -15.03 -11.65 -16.87
C TYR A 180 -14.79 -10.32 -17.57
N GLY A 181 -13.64 -9.70 -17.35
CA GLY A 181 -13.25 -8.45 -18.01
C GLY A 181 -13.12 -8.58 -19.53
N PHE A 182 -12.66 -9.73 -20.00
CA PHE A 182 -12.57 -9.97 -21.43
C PHE A 182 -13.94 -9.86 -22.12
N PHE A 183 -15.02 -10.30 -21.50
CA PHE A 183 -16.38 -10.24 -22.08
C PHE A 183 -17.11 -8.93 -21.78
N VAL A 184 -16.86 -8.29 -20.63
CA VAL A 184 -17.70 -7.21 -20.09
C VAL A 184 -17.06 -5.83 -20.21
N LEU A 185 -15.71 -5.72 -20.14
CA LEU A 185 -15.04 -4.43 -20.09
C LEU A 185 -14.94 -3.81 -21.49
N PRO A 186 -15.60 -2.66 -21.76
CA PRO A 186 -15.38 -1.92 -22.99
C PRO A 186 -14.05 -1.18 -22.99
N GLU A 187 -13.56 -0.73 -24.13
CA GLU A 187 -12.41 0.17 -24.19
C GLU A 187 -12.84 1.60 -23.80
N SER A 188 -12.07 2.25 -22.92
CA SER A 188 -12.36 3.64 -22.50
C SER A 188 -11.63 4.68 -23.34
N LEU A 189 -10.48 4.33 -23.94
CA LEU A 189 -9.65 5.24 -24.71
C LEU A 189 -9.84 5.04 -26.21
N PRO A 190 -10.60 5.94 -26.90
CA PRO A 190 -10.79 5.87 -28.37
C PRO A 190 -9.46 5.89 -29.12
N LYS A 191 -9.42 5.25 -30.28
CA LYS A 191 -8.18 5.14 -31.08
C LYS A 191 -7.60 6.51 -31.44
N GLU A 192 -8.45 7.49 -31.66
CA GLU A 192 -8.09 8.88 -32.04
C GLU A 192 -7.41 9.65 -30.92
N GLN A 193 -7.62 9.23 -29.66
CA GLN A 193 -7.03 9.85 -28.46
C GLN A 193 -5.79 9.11 -27.96
N ARG A 194 -5.42 8.01 -28.60
CA ARG A 194 -4.23 7.23 -28.25
C ARG A 194 -2.97 7.99 -28.60
N ARG A 195 -1.94 7.85 -27.76
CA ARG A 195 -0.65 8.51 -27.92
C ARG A 195 0.44 7.50 -28.25
N PRO A 196 1.45 7.86 -29.06
CA PRO A 196 2.61 6.99 -29.27
C PRO A 196 3.35 6.76 -27.96
N PHE A 197 4.02 5.61 -27.85
CA PHE A 197 4.87 5.30 -26.72
C PHE A 197 6.12 6.16 -26.73
N GLU A 198 6.45 6.81 -25.60
CA GLU A 198 7.63 7.66 -25.44
C GLU A 198 8.41 7.26 -24.18
N TRP A 199 9.65 6.78 -24.34
CA TRP A 199 10.53 6.43 -23.22
C TRP A 199 10.77 7.59 -22.24
N ARG A 200 10.77 8.81 -22.72
CA ARG A 200 10.98 10.01 -21.89
C ARG A 200 9.89 10.17 -20.82
N ARG A 201 8.67 9.73 -21.11
CA ARG A 201 7.53 9.77 -20.18
C ARG A 201 7.52 8.59 -19.22
N ALA A 202 8.24 7.52 -19.55
CA ALA A 202 8.39 6.31 -18.75
C ALA A 202 9.48 6.45 -17.66
N ASN A 203 9.84 7.68 -17.26
CA ASN A 203 10.90 7.94 -16.27
C ASN A 203 10.30 8.19 -14.88
N PRO A 204 10.41 7.23 -13.92
CA PRO A 204 9.85 7.39 -12.58
C PRO A 204 10.61 8.43 -11.74
N LEU A 205 11.88 8.70 -12.05
CA LEU A 205 12.71 9.65 -11.29
C LEU A 205 12.41 11.13 -11.65
N GLY A 206 11.90 11.37 -12.86
CA GLY A 206 11.57 12.72 -13.32
C GLY A 206 10.57 13.44 -12.42
N SER A 207 9.57 12.69 -11.93
CA SER A 207 8.53 13.22 -11.02
C SER A 207 9.10 13.65 -9.67
N LEU A 208 10.09 12.91 -9.12
CA LEU A 208 10.72 13.26 -7.83
C LEU A 208 11.52 14.55 -7.91
N LEU A 209 12.17 14.83 -9.06
CA LEU A 209 12.94 16.05 -9.26
C LEU A 209 12.06 17.30 -9.24
N HIS A 210 10.78 17.15 -9.57
CA HIS A 210 9.82 18.27 -9.55
C HIS A 210 9.61 18.84 -8.14
N LEU A 211 9.69 18.02 -7.08
CA LEU A 211 9.56 18.49 -5.70
C LEU A 211 10.62 19.53 -5.30
N ARG A 212 11.78 19.54 -5.96
CA ARG A 212 12.83 20.54 -5.73
C ARG A 212 12.42 21.96 -6.13
N LYS A 213 11.42 22.11 -7.01
CA LYS A 213 10.91 23.43 -7.42
C LYS A 213 10.13 24.14 -6.32
N HIS A 214 9.69 23.40 -5.30
CA HIS A 214 8.85 23.91 -4.21
C HIS A 214 9.53 23.83 -2.85
N PRO A 215 10.55 24.65 -2.56
CA PRO A 215 11.28 24.61 -1.28
C PRO A 215 10.36 24.84 -0.09
N ALA A 216 9.27 25.58 -0.29
CA ALA A 216 8.29 25.84 0.76
C ALA A 216 7.61 24.59 1.33
N ILE A 217 7.50 23.50 0.59
CA ILE A 217 6.90 22.24 1.05
C ILE A 217 7.92 21.16 1.37
N SER A 218 9.22 21.41 1.18
CA SER A 218 10.27 20.40 1.31
C SER A 218 10.28 19.71 2.68
N GLY A 219 10.11 20.47 3.77
CA GLY A 219 10.03 19.93 5.11
C GLY A 219 8.81 19.02 5.32
N LEU A 220 7.64 19.40 4.77
CA LEU A 220 6.43 18.56 4.86
C LEU A 220 6.56 17.30 4.01
N VAL A 221 7.20 17.39 2.85
CA VAL A 221 7.50 16.22 2.00
C VAL A 221 8.46 15.27 2.72
N PHE A 222 9.49 15.81 3.40
CA PHE A 222 10.40 14.99 4.19
C PHE A 222 9.69 14.35 5.39
N SER A 223 8.81 15.09 6.07
CA SER A 223 7.94 14.54 7.10
C SER A 223 7.11 13.37 6.56
N LEU A 224 6.54 13.49 5.37
CA LEU A 224 5.75 12.44 4.70
C LEU A 224 6.60 11.21 4.36
N ILE A 225 7.86 11.37 3.97
CA ILE A 225 8.80 10.25 3.77
C ILE A 225 8.95 9.44 5.05
N LEU A 226 9.17 10.13 6.19
CA LEU A 226 9.31 9.46 7.48
C LEU A 226 8.04 8.70 7.86
N VAL A 227 6.86 9.28 7.59
CA VAL A 227 5.56 8.61 7.80
C VAL A 227 5.46 7.33 6.96
N TYR A 228 5.78 7.40 5.66
CA TYR A 228 5.71 6.23 4.78
C TYR A 228 6.70 5.14 5.20
N ILE A 229 7.94 5.49 5.55
CA ILE A 229 8.92 4.51 6.04
C ILE A 229 8.43 3.87 7.34
N ALA A 230 7.92 4.67 8.30
CA ALA A 230 7.40 4.18 9.56
C ALA A 230 6.17 3.25 9.38
N ALA A 231 5.32 3.51 8.39
CA ALA A 231 4.18 2.65 8.07
C ALA A 231 4.62 1.22 7.71
N HIS A 232 5.78 1.06 7.08
CA HIS A 232 6.33 -0.27 6.76
C HIS A 232 6.71 -1.08 8.00
N ALA A 233 6.88 -0.48 9.18
CA ALA A 233 7.05 -1.22 10.42
C ALA A 233 5.88 -2.18 10.67
N VAL A 234 4.65 -1.72 10.47
CA VAL A 234 3.45 -2.56 10.59
C VAL A 234 3.23 -3.39 9.33
N GLN A 235 3.23 -2.76 8.15
CA GLN A 235 2.89 -3.42 6.90
C GLN A 235 3.79 -4.64 6.59
N SER A 236 5.08 -4.57 6.98
CA SER A 236 6.04 -5.62 6.66
C SER A 236 6.31 -6.60 7.81
N ASN A 237 6.04 -6.22 9.06
CA ASN A 237 6.43 -7.06 10.20
C ASN A 237 5.25 -7.52 11.05
N TRP A 238 4.03 -7.05 10.83
CA TRP A 238 2.88 -7.42 11.67
C TRP A 238 2.76 -8.93 11.85
N THR A 239 2.76 -9.66 10.75
CA THR A 239 2.62 -11.12 10.74
C THR A 239 3.81 -11.79 11.42
N PHE A 240 5.04 -11.43 11.07
CA PHE A 240 6.25 -12.00 11.67
C PHE A 240 6.34 -11.72 13.19
N PHE A 241 6.05 -10.48 13.58
CA PHE A 241 6.08 -10.08 14.98
C PHE A 241 5.04 -10.82 15.82
N THR A 242 3.83 -10.97 15.33
CA THR A 242 2.74 -11.60 16.09
C THR A 242 2.92 -13.11 16.18
N ILE A 243 3.51 -13.76 15.18
CA ILE A 243 3.94 -15.17 15.26
C ILE A 243 5.06 -15.30 16.29
N GLU A 244 6.15 -14.54 16.14
CA GLU A 244 7.34 -14.66 16.99
C GLU A 244 7.02 -14.41 18.47
N LYS A 245 6.22 -13.36 18.74
CA LYS A 245 6.00 -12.92 20.14
C LYS A 245 4.84 -13.59 20.84
N PHE A 246 3.78 -13.94 20.10
CA PHE A 246 2.53 -14.41 20.67
C PHE A 246 2.08 -15.77 20.15
N GLY A 247 2.80 -16.36 19.18
CA GLY A 247 2.41 -17.64 18.56
C GLY A 247 1.08 -17.58 17.81
N TRP A 248 0.78 -16.43 17.15
CA TRP A 248 -0.49 -16.30 16.45
C TRP A 248 -0.58 -17.24 15.25
N SER A 249 -1.73 -17.88 15.10
CA SER A 249 -2.07 -18.61 13.89
C SER A 249 -2.46 -17.67 12.75
N GLU A 250 -2.46 -18.17 11.51
CA GLU A 250 -2.86 -17.45 10.30
C GLU A 250 -4.27 -16.86 10.45
N LYS A 251 -5.18 -17.63 11.09
CA LYS A 251 -6.55 -17.17 11.40
C LYS A 251 -6.56 -15.95 12.30
N MET A 252 -5.75 -15.95 13.37
CA MET A 252 -5.67 -14.79 14.30
C MET A 252 -5.06 -13.57 13.62
N ILE A 253 -4.04 -13.77 12.80
CA ILE A 253 -3.44 -12.74 11.98
C ILE A 253 -4.48 -12.15 11.01
N GLY A 254 -5.20 -13.00 10.29
CA GLY A 254 -6.27 -12.58 9.39
C GLY A 254 -7.34 -11.75 10.09
N VAL A 255 -7.81 -12.19 11.26
CA VAL A 255 -8.79 -11.44 12.07
C VAL A 255 -8.22 -10.08 12.49
N SER A 256 -6.97 -10.03 12.97
CA SER A 256 -6.35 -8.77 13.41
C SER A 256 -6.22 -7.75 12.27
N LEU A 257 -5.83 -8.19 11.08
CA LEU A 257 -5.76 -7.34 9.89
C LEU A 257 -7.16 -6.90 9.43
N GLY A 258 -8.17 -7.75 9.57
CA GLY A 258 -9.57 -7.38 9.37
C GLY A 258 -10.02 -6.26 10.31
N VAL A 259 -9.63 -6.34 11.60
CA VAL A 259 -9.88 -5.27 12.59
C VAL A 259 -9.16 -3.96 12.20
N VAL A 260 -7.89 -4.04 11.76
CA VAL A 260 -7.15 -2.87 11.24
C VAL A 260 -7.93 -2.24 10.08
N GLY A 261 -8.36 -3.05 9.12
CA GLY A 261 -9.13 -2.58 7.96
C GLY A 261 -10.44 -1.88 8.39
N LEU A 262 -11.19 -2.50 9.32
CA LEU A 262 -12.43 -1.93 9.85
C LEU A 262 -12.19 -0.59 10.58
N LEU A 263 -11.23 -0.54 11.50
CA LEU A 263 -10.89 0.68 12.23
C LEU A 263 -10.43 1.79 11.28
N THR A 264 -9.60 1.45 10.29
CA THR A 264 -9.17 2.40 9.27
C THR A 264 -10.34 2.93 8.45
N ALA A 265 -11.29 2.07 8.06
CA ALA A 265 -12.49 2.48 7.35
C ALA A 265 -13.36 3.41 8.19
N VAL A 266 -13.55 3.12 9.49
CA VAL A 266 -14.28 3.98 10.43
C VAL A 266 -13.58 5.35 10.57
N VAL A 267 -12.28 5.37 10.75
CA VAL A 267 -11.51 6.61 10.92
C VAL A 267 -11.53 7.43 9.63
N GLN A 268 -11.13 6.85 8.50
CA GLN A 268 -10.98 7.58 7.23
C GLN A 268 -12.32 7.86 6.56
N GLY A 269 -13.27 6.93 6.61
CA GLY A 269 -14.59 7.06 6.00
C GLY A 269 -15.57 7.91 6.79
N GLY A 270 -15.45 7.92 8.12
CA GLY A 270 -16.37 8.59 9.03
C GLY A 270 -15.74 9.70 9.87
N LEU A 271 -14.80 9.33 10.73
CA LEU A 271 -14.34 10.18 11.83
C LEU A 271 -13.60 11.45 11.34
N ILE A 272 -12.85 11.35 10.25
CA ILE A 272 -12.14 12.48 9.63
C ILE A 272 -13.10 13.65 9.30
N ARG A 273 -14.31 13.35 8.84
CA ARG A 273 -15.32 14.37 8.48
C ARG A 273 -15.73 15.22 9.67
N TYR A 274 -15.63 14.69 10.88
CA TYR A 274 -15.99 15.39 12.12
C TYR A 274 -14.77 16.01 12.80
N ILE A 275 -13.60 15.35 12.74
CA ILE A 275 -12.38 15.78 13.44
C ILE A 275 -11.71 16.93 12.69
N ASN A 276 -11.44 16.75 11.38
CA ASN A 276 -10.67 17.73 10.61
C ASN A 276 -11.31 19.15 10.58
N PRO A 277 -12.62 19.32 10.41
CA PRO A 277 -13.23 20.65 10.46
C PRO A 277 -13.09 21.34 11.84
N ARG A 278 -13.04 20.56 12.94
CA ARG A 278 -12.93 21.10 14.29
C ARG A 278 -11.50 21.41 14.72
N LEU A 279 -10.56 20.57 14.35
CA LEU A 279 -9.15 20.74 14.70
C LEU A 279 -8.40 21.65 13.71
N GLY A 280 -8.83 21.70 12.45
CA GLY A 280 -8.07 22.25 11.35
C GLY A 280 -6.95 21.32 10.89
N ASN A 281 -6.40 21.58 9.69
CA ASN A 281 -5.42 20.68 9.07
C ASN A 281 -4.12 20.55 9.88
N GLU A 282 -3.59 21.65 10.43
CA GLU A 282 -2.30 21.63 11.17
C GLU A 282 -2.41 20.82 12.47
N ARG A 283 -3.44 21.07 13.28
CA ARG A 283 -3.64 20.32 14.53
C ARG A 283 -3.94 18.84 14.26
N SER A 284 -4.69 18.54 13.19
CA SER A 284 -4.96 17.16 12.76
C SER A 284 -3.66 16.42 12.40
N VAL A 285 -2.68 17.12 11.80
CA VAL A 285 -1.36 16.55 11.53
C VAL A 285 -0.63 16.21 12.83
N TYR A 286 -0.53 17.15 13.78
CA TYR A 286 0.20 16.91 15.03
C TYR A 286 -0.44 15.82 15.88
N VAL A 287 -1.75 15.89 16.07
CA VAL A 287 -2.50 14.88 16.85
C VAL A 287 -2.40 13.51 16.18
N GLY A 288 -2.56 13.47 14.84
CA GLY A 288 -2.50 12.23 14.09
C GLY A 288 -1.11 11.58 14.12
N LEU A 289 -0.03 12.36 13.90
CA LEU A 289 1.34 11.85 13.98
C LEU A 289 1.68 11.38 15.41
N GLY A 290 1.22 12.12 16.42
CA GLY A 290 1.39 11.74 17.82
C GLY A 290 0.69 10.43 18.18
N LEU A 291 -0.57 10.26 17.76
CA LEU A 291 -1.34 9.02 17.97
C LEU A 291 -0.73 7.84 17.20
N TYR A 292 -0.25 8.08 15.97
CA TYR A 292 0.40 7.05 15.19
C TYR A 292 1.70 6.59 15.83
N GLY A 293 2.55 7.55 16.25
CA GLY A 293 3.78 7.26 16.99
C GLY A 293 3.52 6.54 18.32
N LEU A 294 2.48 6.96 19.06
CA LEU A 294 2.04 6.29 20.28
C LEU A 294 1.62 4.84 20.01
N GLY A 295 0.82 4.60 18.97
CA GLY A 295 0.41 3.26 18.58
C GLY A 295 1.60 2.35 18.27
N LEU A 296 2.58 2.86 17.49
CA LEU A 296 3.81 2.13 17.18
C LEU A 296 4.64 1.85 18.43
N LEU A 297 4.78 2.83 19.33
CA LEU A 297 5.50 2.67 20.59
C LEU A 297 4.83 1.59 21.46
N LEU A 298 3.52 1.62 21.56
CA LEU A 298 2.75 0.63 22.32
C LEU A 298 2.90 -0.77 21.73
N PHE A 299 2.88 -0.94 20.39
CA PHE A 299 3.17 -2.22 19.75
C PHE A 299 4.57 -2.75 20.08
N ALA A 300 5.58 -1.88 20.09
CA ALA A 300 6.95 -2.28 20.39
C ALA A 300 7.08 -2.98 21.75
N PHE A 301 6.32 -2.51 22.74
CA PHE A 301 6.37 -2.99 24.13
C PHE A 301 5.18 -3.87 24.52
N ALA A 302 4.30 -4.23 23.58
CA ALA A 302 3.18 -5.13 23.88
C ALA A 302 3.69 -6.47 24.42
N SER A 303 3.20 -6.87 25.60
CA SER A 303 3.57 -8.12 26.28
C SER A 303 2.48 -9.18 26.23
N GLN A 304 1.25 -8.80 25.92
CA GLN A 304 0.09 -9.68 25.89
C GLN A 304 -0.64 -9.56 24.52
N SER A 305 -1.15 -10.67 24.02
CA SER A 305 -1.83 -10.75 22.72
C SER A 305 -2.99 -9.74 22.57
N TRP A 306 -3.81 -9.54 23.61
CA TRP A 306 -4.94 -8.61 23.58
C TRP A 306 -4.53 -7.13 23.46
N MET A 307 -3.31 -6.78 23.93
CA MET A 307 -2.78 -5.42 23.81
C MET A 307 -2.65 -4.98 22.37
N MET A 308 -2.34 -5.93 21.45
CA MET A 308 -2.25 -5.65 20.01
C MET A 308 -3.56 -5.07 19.49
N PHE A 309 -4.70 -5.64 19.88
CA PHE A 309 -6.02 -5.13 19.45
C PHE A 309 -6.34 -3.77 20.06
N LEU A 310 -6.04 -3.56 21.34
CA LEU A 310 -6.27 -2.27 21.99
C LEU A 310 -5.42 -1.16 21.37
N PHE A 311 -4.16 -1.46 21.09
CA PHE A 311 -3.20 -0.48 20.55
C PHE A 311 -3.44 -0.16 19.07
N LEU A 312 -4.26 -0.95 18.35
CA LEU A 312 -4.78 -0.58 17.04
C LEU A 312 -5.60 0.71 17.08
N VAL A 313 -6.25 1.04 18.20
CA VAL A 313 -7.08 2.25 18.31
C VAL A 313 -6.26 3.52 18.09
N PRO A 314 -5.23 3.83 18.91
CA PRO A 314 -4.40 5.02 18.66
C PRO A 314 -3.67 4.94 17.31
N TYR A 315 -3.20 3.76 16.89
CA TYR A 315 -2.54 3.57 15.60
C TYR A 315 -3.45 3.96 14.43
N CYS A 316 -4.68 3.46 14.37
CA CYS A 316 -5.62 3.76 13.29
C CYS A 316 -6.14 5.20 13.36
N LEU A 317 -6.36 5.74 14.57
CA LEU A 317 -6.71 7.17 14.76
C LEU A 317 -5.62 8.09 14.21
N GLY A 318 -4.35 7.69 14.28
CA GLY A 318 -3.24 8.40 13.65
C GLY A 318 -3.41 8.64 12.15
N GLY A 319 -4.25 7.85 11.47
CA GLY A 319 -4.61 8.00 10.06
C GLY A 319 -5.19 9.35 9.67
N ILE A 320 -5.61 10.18 10.63
CA ILE A 320 -6.07 11.57 10.39
C ILE A 320 -4.95 12.49 9.90
N ALA A 321 -3.66 12.15 10.17
CA ALA A 321 -2.51 12.98 9.78
C ALA A 321 -2.32 13.04 8.25
N GLY A 322 -2.53 11.92 7.54
CA GLY A 322 -2.27 11.81 6.12
C GLY A 322 -3.03 12.83 5.26
N PRO A 323 -4.38 12.87 5.34
CA PRO A 323 -5.17 13.87 4.64
C PRO A 323 -4.83 15.32 5.03
N GLY A 324 -4.50 15.57 6.30
CA GLY A 324 -4.06 16.88 6.77
C GLY A 324 -2.75 17.33 6.10
N LEU A 325 -1.73 16.47 6.09
CA LEU A 325 -0.45 16.73 5.41
C LEU A 325 -0.65 16.95 3.90
N GLN A 326 -1.42 16.09 3.25
CA GLN A 326 -1.68 16.19 1.82
C GLN A 326 -2.44 17.48 1.46
N SER A 327 -3.42 17.88 2.28
CA SER A 327 -4.15 19.14 2.11
C SER A 327 -3.23 20.36 2.22
N ILE A 328 -2.33 20.37 3.23
CA ILE A 328 -1.38 21.47 3.41
C ILE A 328 -0.36 21.51 2.26
N ILE A 329 0.18 20.38 1.85
CA ILE A 329 1.14 20.29 0.74
C ILE A 329 0.47 20.78 -0.55
N SER A 330 -0.70 20.26 -0.90
CA SER A 330 -1.45 20.65 -2.10
C SER A 330 -1.84 22.12 -2.10
N GLY A 331 -2.26 22.67 -0.96
CA GLY A 331 -2.63 24.09 -0.84
C GLY A 331 -1.47 25.07 -1.04
N ASN A 332 -0.23 24.60 -1.09
CA ASN A 332 0.97 25.42 -1.32
C ASN A 332 1.56 25.28 -2.73
N VAL A 333 0.88 24.60 -3.63
CA VAL A 333 1.31 24.39 -5.02
C VAL A 333 0.21 24.93 -5.94
N PRO A 334 0.56 25.66 -7.02
CA PRO A 334 -0.40 26.23 -7.95
C PRO A 334 -1.32 25.17 -8.58
N PRO A 335 -2.59 25.53 -8.91
CA PRO A 335 -3.56 24.58 -9.47
C PRO A 335 -3.09 23.86 -10.75
N ASN A 336 -2.33 24.54 -11.59
CA ASN A 336 -1.78 24.00 -12.85
C ASN A 336 -0.63 22.99 -12.64
N GLU A 337 -0.06 22.91 -11.44
CA GLU A 337 1.04 21.99 -11.11
C GLU A 337 0.59 20.82 -10.18
N GLN A 338 -0.69 20.77 -9.82
CA GLN A 338 -1.23 19.73 -8.92
C GLN A 338 -1.03 18.30 -9.45
N GLY A 339 -1.13 18.10 -10.77
CA GLY A 339 -0.90 16.80 -11.38
C GLY A 339 0.55 16.32 -11.21
N GLU A 340 1.52 17.23 -11.41
CA GLU A 340 2.93 16.93 -11.22
C GLU A 340 3.26 16.66 -9.74
N LEU A 341 2.67 17.42 -8.82
CA LEU A 341 2.79 17.18 -7.38
C LEU A 341 2.27 15.80 -6.99
N GLN A 342 1.06 15.42 -7.42
CA GLN A 342 0.49 14.11 -7.09
C GLN A 342 1.32 12.96 -7.67
N GLY A 343 1.82 13.13 -8.89
CA GLY A 343 2.77 12.18 -9.51
C GLY A 343 4.05 12.04 -8.69
N ALA A 344 4.61 13.15 -8.21
CA ALA A 344 5.81 13.15 -7.37
C ALA A 344 5.58 12.49 -6.00
N LEU A 345 4.44 12.75 -5.34
CA LEU A 345 4.09 12.12 -4.06
C LEU A 345 3.87 10.61 -4.23
N THR A 346 3.24 10.17 -5.32
CA THR A 346 3.06 8.75 -5.64
C THR A 346 4.41 8.07 -5.89
N SER A 347 5.31 8.70 -6.65
CA SER A 347 6.67 8.18 -6.88
C SER A 347 7.47 8.09 -5.58
N LEU A 348 7.29 9.05 -4.67
CA LEU A 348 7.90 9.04 -3.35
C LEU A 348 7.41 7.87 -2.50
N MET A 349 6.10 7.65 -2.47
CA MET A 349 5.49 6.50 -1.78
C MET A 349 6.04 5.18 -2.33
N SER A 350 6.14 5.05 -3.65
CA SER A 350 6.71 3.87 -4.30
C SER A 350 8.19 3.68 -3.94
N ALA A 351 8.99 4.76 -3.91
CA ALA A 351 10.40 4.70 -3.51
C ALA A 351 10.55 4.25 -2.04
N THR A 352 9.69 4.72 -1.13
CA THR A 352 9.70 4.26 0.26
C THR A 352 9.27 2.81 0.40
N SER A 353 8.45 2.29 -0.51
CA SER A 353 8.06 0.87 -0.56
C SER A 353 9.20 -0.05 -1.02
N ILE A 354 10.23 0.49 -1.70
CA ILE A 354 11.45 -0.25 -2.02
C ILE A 354 12.35 -0.36 -0.78
N ILE A 355 12.52 0.70 -0.03
CA ILE A 355 13.48 0.79 1.09
C ILE A 355 12.87 0.31 2.41
N GLY A 356 11.62 0.65 2.68
CA GLY A 356 10.96 0.43 3.96
C GLY A 356 10.87 -1.03 4.38
N PRO A 357 10.34 -1.95 3.55
CA PRO A 357 10.22 -3.35 3.92
C PRO A 357 11.55 -4.01 4.25
N PRO A 358 12.62 -3.95 3.42
CA PRO A 358 13.91 -4.53 3.80
C PRO A 358 14.51 -3.91 5.07
N LEU A 359 14.38 -2.60 5.25
CA LEU A 359 14.86 -1.94 6.46
C LEU A 359 14.19 -2.52 7.71
N MET A 360 12.87 -2.57 7.72
CA MET A 360 12.10 -2.98 8.89
C MET A 360 12.20 -4.49 9.15
N THR A 361 12.19 -5.32 8.10
CA THR A 361 12.28 -6.78 8.27
C THR A 361 13.70 -7.25 8.63
N ASN A 362 14.76 -6.61 8.09
CA ASN A 362 16.12 -6.94 8.52
C ASN A 362 16.38 -6.47 9.97
N LEU A 363 15.79 -5.35 10.39
CA LEU A 363 15.84 -4.91 11.80
C LEU A 363 15.16 -5.93 12.71
N PHE A 364 13.97 -6.41 12.33
CA PHE A 364 13.28 -7.48 13.04
C PHE A 364 14.13 -8.75 13.10
N ALA A 365 14.63 -9.21 11.94
CA ALA A 365 15.46 -10.42 11.85
C ALA A 365 16.74 -10.33 12.69
N TYR A 366 17.37 -9.16 12.75
CA TYR A 366 18.55 -8.95 13.59
C TYR A 366 18.22 -9.10 15.07
N PHE A 367 17.19 -8.39 15.56
CA PHE A 367 16.82 -8.37 16.98
C PHE A 367 16.04 -9.61 17.47
N THR A 368 15.64 -10.52 16.58
CA THR A 368 15.01 -11.82 16.92
C THR A 368 15.98 -12.99 16.71
N SER A 369 17.15 -12.75 16.07
CA SER A 369 18.16 -13.79 15.88
C SER A 369 18.83 -14.18 17.20
N ALA A 370 19.27 -15.46 17.30
CA ALA A 370 20.03 -15.95 18.46
C ALA A 370 21.35 -15.20 18.70
N LYS A 371 21.87 -14.46 17.71
CA LYS A 371 23.10 -13.68 17.79
C LYS A 371 22.89 -12.24 18.29
N ALA A 372 21.65 -11.81 18.49
CA ALA A 372 21.35 -10.46 18.95
C ALA A 372 21.85 -10.27 20.38
N PRO A 373 22.53 -9.14 20.71
CA PRO A 373 22.96 -8.83 22.06
C PRO A 373 21.76 -8.60 23.01
N VAL A 374 20.63 -8.16 22.46
CA VAL A 374 19.34 -8.01 23.15
C VAL A 374 18.27 -8.51 22.21
N GLN A 375 17.45 -9.45 22.67
CA GLN A 375 16.30 -9.90 21.88
C GLN A 375 15.12 -8.95 22.07
N PHE A 376 14.74 -8.28 20.99
CA PHE A 376 13.67 -7.28 21.02
C PHE A 376 12.88 -7.27 19.69
N ALA A 377 11.91 -8.13 19.57
CA ALA A 377 11.04 -8.26 18.38
C ALA A 377 10.33 -6.94 18.01
N GLY A 378 10.12 -6.03 18.97
CA GLY A 378 9.51 -4.72 18.79
C GLY A 378 10.38 -3.65 18.12
N ALA A 379 11.63 -3.95 17.77
CA ALA A 379 12.58 -2.97 17.23
C ALA A 379 12.05 -2.21 15.98
N PRO A 380 11.39 -2.83 14.98
CA PRO A 380 10.83 -2.10 13.84
C PRO A 380 9.75 -1.08 14.25
N PHE A 381 8.90 -1.45 15.22
CA PHE A 381 7.85 -0.54 15.71
C PHE A 381 8.45 0.62 16.51
N LEU A 382 9.50 0.37 17.30
CA LEU A 382 10.22 1.42 18.00
C LEU A 382 10.89 2.39 17.02
N LEU A 383 11.56 1.89 15.97
CA LEU A 383 12.10 2.73 14.90
C LEU A 383 10.98 3.54 14.24
N GLY A 384 9.86 2.92 13.92
CA GLY A 384 8.69 3.59 13.38
C GLY A 384 8.19 4.72 14.28
N ALA A 385 8.11 4.49 15.60
CA ALA A 385 7.74 5.52 16.59
C ALA A 385 8.74 6.70 16.59
N LEU A 386 10.04 6.42 16.55
CA LEU A 386 11.09 7.45 16.48
C LEU A 386 10.99 8.27 15.18
N LEU A 387 10.71 7.62 14.04
CA LEU A 387 10.47 8.30 12.76
C LEU A 387 9.23 9.21 12.83
N MET A 388 8.18 8.80 13.55
CA MET A 388 6.99 9.64 13.76
C MET A 388 7.29 10.86 14.64
N VAL A 389 8.12 10.72 15.65
CA VAL A 389 8.60 11.86 16.46
C VAL A 389 9.40 12.82 15.58
N GLY A 390 10.33 12.30 14.77
CA GLY A 390 11.10 13.12 13.81
C GLY A 390 10.18 13.82 12.80
N SER A 391 9.20 13.10 12.25
CA SER A 391 8.20 13.64 11.32
C SER A 391 7.39 14.78 11.97
N SER A 392 6.92 14.58 13.22
CA SER A 392 6.18 15.59 13.98
C SER A 392 7.01 16.84 14.22
N PHE A 393 8.28 16.68 14.59
CA PHE A 393 9.21 17.79 14.82
C PHE A 393 9.43 18.62 13.54
N ILE A 394 9.68 17.94 12.41
CA ILE A 394 9.91 18.59 11.11
C ILE A 394 8.64 19.29 10.63
N ALA A 395 7.49 18.64 10.74
CA ALA A 395 6.21 19.25 10.39
C ALA A 395 5.94 20.51 11.23
N TYR A 396 6.16 20.43 12.55
CA TYR A 396 6.01 21.57 13.46
C TYR A 396 6.91 22.73 13.06
N HIS A 397 8.21 22.46 12.89
CA HIS A 397 9.17 23.51 12.53
C HIS A 397 8.85 24.16 11.19
N THR A 398 8.46 23.36 10.20
CA THR A 398 8.13 23.86 8.85
C THR A 398 6.86 24.71 8.86
N LEU A 399 5.83 24.33 9.63
CA LEU A 399 4.58 25.08 9.70
C LEU A 399 4.74 26.36 10.53
N HIS A 400 5.47 26.32 11.65
CA HIS A 400 5.72 27.52 12.49
C HIS A 400 6.62 28.56 11.82
N SER A 401 7.64 28.14 11.07
CA SER A 401 8.49 29.07 10.31
C SER A 401 7.71 29.85 9.26
N ARG A 402 6.61 29.29 8.73
CA ARG A 402 5.73 29.95 7.77
C ARG A 402 4.83 31.03 8.38
N ILE A 403 4.37 30.81 9.60
CA ILE A 403 3.56 31.80 10.32
C ILE A 403 4.37 33.07 10.55
N LYS A 404 5.67 32.92 10.91
CA LYS A 404 6.60 34.05 11.10
C LYS A 404 6.96 34.82 9.82
N LEU A 405 6.86 34.20 8.62
CA LEU A 405 7.12 34.85 7.34
C LEU A 405 5.88 35.55 6.76
N LYS A 406 4.67 35.27 7.28
CA LYS A 406 3.42 35.89 6.85
C LYS A 406 2.94 36.97 7.82
N ALA A 407 3.49 37.06 9.04
CA ALA A 407 3.28 38.12 10.02
C ALA A 407 4.35 39.21 9.85
#